data_cf9d39b1be5a077989676c2108702faa
#
_entry.id   cf9d39b1be5a077989676c2108702faa
#
_cell.length_a   1.000
_cell.length_b   1.000
_cell.length_c   1.000
_cell.angle_alpha   90.00
_cell.angle_beta   90.00
_cell.angle_gamma   90.00
#
_symmetry.space_group_name_H-M   'P 1'
#
loop_
_entity.id
_entity.type
_entity.pdbx_description
1 polymer ?
#
loop_
_entity_poly.entity_id
_entity_poly.type
_entity_poly.pdbx_seq_one_letter_code
_entity_poly.pdbx_strand_id
1 'polypeptide(L)'
;MVADFDPRKNATNLKKHGVSLAEGDGVLNDPLALTVEDDTVRDERRFVTIGMNVFGTLMVVVHTPRGDEPRIISVRKADPKERRDYEKGI
;
A
#
# COMPACT_ATOMS: atom_id res chain seq x y z
N MET A 1 -7.43 9.27 7.94
CA MET A 1 -8.13 8.42 6.94
C MET A 1 -8.09 6.98 7.39
N VAL A 2 -9.21 6.29 7.34
CA VAL A 2 -9.30 4.87 7.67
C VAL A 2 -9.47 4.10 6.37
N ALA A 3 -8.53 3.20 6.09
CA ALA A 3 -8.59 2.38 4.89
C ALA A 3 -9.42 1.12 5.16
N ASP A 4 -10.17 0.70 4.13
CA ASP A 4 -10.96 -0.53 4.17
C ASP A 4 -10.15 -1.70 3.60
N PHE A 5 -10.47 -2.92 4.01
CA PHE A 5 -9.88 -4.13 3.43
C PHE A 5 -10.78 -5.35 3.67
N ASP A 6 -10.62 -6.36 2.80
CA ASP A 6 -11.34 -7.62 2.92
C ASP A 6 -10.61 -8.54 3.92
N PRO A 7 -11.27 -9.03 4.97
CA PRO A 7 -10.62 -9.92 5.96
C PRO A 7 -10.01 -11.18 5.37
N ARG A 8 -10.57 -11.72 4.29
CA ARG A 8 -10.00 -12.90 3.63
C ARG A 8 -8.71 -12.58 2.90
N LYS A 9 -8.65 -11.41 2.26
CA LYS A 9 -7.41 -10.93 1.63
C LYS A 9 -6.37 -10.59 2.68
N ASN A 10 -6.80 -10.09 3.83
CA ASN A 10 -5.90 -9.83 4.94
C ASN A 10 -5.21 -11.12 5.41
N ALA A 11 -5.98 -12.19 5.60
CA ALA A 11 -5.41 -13.48 6.00
C ALA A 11 -4.40 -14.00 4.99
N THR A 12 -4.71 -13.89 3.69
CA THR A 12 -3.80 -14.28 2.60
C THR A 12 -2.53 -13.42 2.60
N ASN A 13 -2.68 -12.12 2.76
CA ASN A 13 -1.55 -11.20 2.78
C ASN A 13 -0.64 -11.46 3.98
N LEU A 14 -1.23 -11.71 5.14
CA LEU A 14 -0.47 -12.02 6.35
C LEU A 14 0.35 -13.30 6.17
N LYS A 15 -0.26 -14.33 5.57
CA LYS A 15 0.42 -15.59 5.30
C LYS A 15 1.54 -15.42 4.26
N LYS A 16 1.30 -14.65 3.20
CA LYS A 16 2.24 -14.48 2.09
C LYS A 16 3.38 -13.53 2.42
N HIS A 17 3.09 -12.44 3.11
CA HIS A 17 4.05 -11.34 3.35
C HIS A 17 4.37 -11.10 4.83
N GLY A 18 3.67 -11.76 5.75
CA GLY A 18 3.86 -11.56 7.18
C GLY A 18 3.36 -10.22 7.69
N VAL A 19 2.49 -9.55 6.93
CA VAL A 19 2.01 -8.19 7.23
C VAL A 19 0.50 -8.15 7.11
N SER A 20 -0.17 -7.50 8.07
CA SER A 20 -1.61 -7.25 8.02
C SER A 20 -1.92 -6.12 7.03
N LEU A 21 -3.03 -6.21 6.31
CA LEU A 21 -3.51 -5.12 5.46
C LEU A 21 -3.82 -3.86 6.26
N ALA A 22 -4.13 -4.00 7.55
CA ALA A 22 -4.37 -2.85 8.43
C ALA A 22 -3.16 -1.92 8.53
N GLU A 23 -1.95 -2.43 8.33
CA GLU A 23 -0.74 -1.60 8.38
C GLU A 23 -0.64 -0.63 7.21
N GLY A 24 -1.39 -0.87 6.14
CA GLY A 24 -1.39 0.01 4.98
C GLY A 24 -1.97 1.40 5.27
N ASP A 25 -2.85 1.52 6.26
CA ASP A 25 -3.43 2.81 6.60
C ASP A 25 -2.36 3.83 7.00
N GLY A 26 -1.41 3.41 7.84
CA GLY A 26 -0.29 4.29 8.24
C GLY A 26 0.59 4.68 7.05
N VAL A 27 0.80 3.76 6.12
CA VAL A 27 1.59 4.02 4.90
C VAL A 27 0.90 5.07 4.03
N LEU A 28 -0.41 4.96 3.84
CA LEU A 28 -1.18 5.91 3.04
C LEU A 28 -1.21 7.30 3.66
N ASN A 29 -0.95 7.41 4.95
CA ASN A 29 -0.91 8.68 5.66
C ASN A 29 0.51 9.29 5.77
N ASP A 30 1.54 8.62 5.22
CA ASP A 30 2.89 9.17 5.17
C ASP A 30 2.90 10.38 4.23
N PRO A 31 3.25 11.59 4.73
CA PRO A 31 3.26 12.79 3.89
C PRO A 31 4.29 12.74 2.76
N LEU A 32 5.27 11.86 2.84
CA LEU A 32 6.29 11.69 1.81
C LEU A 32 6.02 10.49 0.89
N ALA A 33 4.87 9.84 1.04
CA ALA A 33 4.53 8.68 0.24
C ALA A 33 4.45 9.02 -1.25
N LEU A 34 4.92 8.08 -2.08
CA LEU A 34 4.84 8.17 -3.53
C LEU A 34 3.72 7.27 -4.01
N THR A 35 2.79 7.81 -4.78
CA THR A 35 1.67 7.03 -5.32
C THR A 35 1.66 7.13 -6.83
N VAL A 36 1.60 5.96 -7.48
CA VAL A 36 1.46 5.89 -8.93
C VAL A 36 0.28 4.99 -9.28
N GLU A 37 -0.36 5.27 -10.40
CA GLU A 37 -1.46 4.43 -10.86
C GLU A 37 -0.88 3.20 -11.58
N ASP A 38 -1.41 2.02 -11.25
CA ASP A 38 -1.09 0.78 -11.95
C ASP A 38 -2.10 0.60 -13.09
N ASP A 39 -1.68 0.90 -14.30
CA ASP A 39 -2.53 0.84 -15.49
C ASP A 39 -2.52 -0.53 -16.17
N THR A 40 -1.89 -1.54 -15.57
CA THR A 40 -1.87 -2.89 -16.11
C THR A 40 -3.17 -3.65 -15.85
N VAL A 41 -4.00 -3.16 -14.92
CA VAL A 41 -5.30 -3.77 -14.57
C VAL A 41 -6.41 -3.03 -15.30
N ARG A 42 -7.22 -3.76 -16.11
CA ARG A 42 -8.19 -3.15 -17.01
C ARG A 42 -9.50 -2.73 -16.37
N ASP A 43 -10.03 -3.56 -15.48
CA ASP A 43 -11.41 -3.41 -15.01
C ASP A 43 -11.51 -2.70 -13.67
N GLU A 44 -10.39 -2.31 -13.10
CA GLU A 44 -10.33 -1.72 -11.78
C GLU A 44 -9.15 -0.76 -11.70
N ARG A 45 -9.40 0.45 -11.22
CA ARG A 45 -8.30 1.38 -10.97
C ARG A 45 -7.54 0.90 -9.75
N ARG A 46 -6.24 0.73 -9.91
CA ARG A 46 -5.34 0.37 -8.81
C ARG A 46 -4.22 1.39 -8.70
N PHE A 47 -3.83 1.66 -7.47
CA PHE A 47 -2.72 2.54 -7.15
C PHE A 47 -1.71 1.79 -6.30
N VAL A 48 -0.45 2.15 -6.48
CA VAL A 48 0.66 1.60 -5.71
C VAL A 48 1.30 2.75 -4.95
N THR A 49 1.34 2.65 -3.63
CA THR A 49 1.93 3.67 -2.76
C THR A 49 3.13 3.09 -2.04
N ILE A 50 4.25 3.79 -2.10
CA ILE A 50 5.46 3.47 -1.34
C ILE A 50 5.56 4.50 -0.21
N GLY A 51 5.59 4.04 1.03
CA GLY A 51 5.65 4.95 2.17
C GLY A 51 6.04 4.24 3.46
N MET A 52 6.30 5.02 4.49
CA MET A 52 6.64 4.52 5.82
C MET A 52 5.38 4.18 6.60
N ASN A 53 5.39 3.01 7.26
CA ASN A 53 4.35 2.70 8.23
C ASN A 53 4.63 3.42 9.56
N VAL A 54 3.77 3.21 10.55
CA VAL A 54 3.89 3.88 11.86
C VAL A 54 5.15 3.46 12.63
N PHE A 55 5.77 2.35 12.24
CA PHE A 55 6.99 1.86 12.89
C PHE A 55 8.27 2.28 12.15
N GLY A 56 8.15 3.10 11.10
CA GLY A 56 9.30 3.54 10.32
C GLY A 56 9.82 2.50 9.32
N THR A 57 9.02 1.51 8.97
CA THR A 57 9.36 0.51 7.95
C THR A 57 8.78 0.94 6.62
N LEU A 58 9.60 0.90 5.56
CA LEU A 58 9.15 1.26 4.22
C LEU A 58 8.36 0.11 3.61
N MET A 59 7.14 0.41 3.22
CA MET A 59 6.17 -0.56 2.73
C MET A 59 5.61 -0.15 1.38
N VAL A 60 5.06 -1.13 0.67
CA VAL A 60 4.34 -0.90 -0.58
C VAL A 60 2.89 -1.36 -0.38
N VAL A 61 1.96 -0.46 -0.66
CA VAL A 61 0.53 -0.70 -0.50
C VAL A 61 -0.13 -0.60 -1.87
N VAL A 62 -0.83 -1.67 -2.26
CA VAL A 62 -1.68 -1.65 -3.45
C VAL A 62 -3.11 -1.41 -2.97
N HIS A 63 -3.76 -0.42 -3.56
CA HIS A 63 -5.12 -0.04 -3.13
C HIS A 63 -5.95 0.42 -4.32
N THR A 64 -7.26 0.48 -4.11
CA THR A 64 -8.22 0.92 -5.12
C THR A 64 -9.18 1.92 -4.50
N PRO A 65 -9.68 2.91 -5.27
CA PRO A 65 -10.70 3.82 -4.76
C PRO A 65 -11.99 3.07 -4.43
N ARG A 66 -12.60 3.40 -3.29
CA ARG A 66 -13.89 2.85 -2.91
C ARG A 66 -14.67 3.89 -2.10
N GLY A 67 -15.54 4.63 -2.77
CA GLY A 67 -16.21 5.77 -2.16
C GLY A 67 -15.17 6.82 -1.77
N ASP A 68 -15.25 7.31 -0.54
CA ASP A 68 -14.33 8.34 -0.04
C ASP A 68 -13.07 7.78 0.59
N GLU A 69 -12.95 6.46 0.68
CA GLU A 69 -11.82 5.80 1.33
C GLU A 69 -11.16 4.80 0.39
N PRO A 70 -9.84 4.61 0.51
CA PRO A 70 -9.16 3.57 -0.27
C PRO A 70 -9.47 2.19 0.29
N ARG A 71 -9.54 1.20 -0.59
CA ARG A 71 -9.59 -0.20 -0.19
C ARG A 71 -8.24 -0.83 -0.42
N ILE A 72 -7.61 -1.33 0.64
CA ILE A 72 -6.28 -1.93 0.57
C ILE A 72 -6.39 -3.36 0.04
N ILE A 73 -5.59 -3.65 -0.98
CA ILE A 73 -5.55 -4.96 -1.64
C ILE A 73 -4.36 -5.77 -1.16
N SER A 74 -3.20 -5.14 -1.00
CA SER A 74 -1.98 -5.83 -0.57
C SER A 74 -1.01 -4.88 0.12
N VAL A 75 -0.24 -5.41 1.07
CA VAL A 75 0.81 -4.67 1.79
C VAL A 75 2.03 -5.59 1.87
N ARG A 76 3.20 -5.06 1.51
CA ARG A 76 4.46 -5.78 1.63
C ARG A 76 5.60 -4.82 1.91
N LYS A 77 6.74 -5.34 2.32
CA LYS A 77 7.94 -4.52 2.50
C LYS A 77 8.47 -4.07 1.14
N ALA A 78 9.03 -2.87 1.11
CA ALA A 78 9.65 -2.34 -0.11
C ALA A 78 10.95 -3.08 -0.42
N ASP A 79 11.23 -3.25 -1.72
CA ASP A 79 12.51 -3.77 -2.18
C ASP A 79 13.53 -2.61 -2.30
N PRO A 80 14.83 -2.93 -2.57
CA PRO A 80 15.85 -1.87 -2.67
C PRO A 80 15.59 -0.82 -3.75
N LYS A 81 15.00 -1.21 -4.89
CA LYS A 81 14.67 -0.27 -5.95
C LYS A 81 13.58 0.69 -5.50
N GLU A 82 12.55 0.17 -4.87
CA GLU A 82 11.44 0.97 -4.34
C GLU A 82 11.94 1.93 -3.25
N ARG A 83 12.85 1.49 -2.40
CA ARG A 83 13.47 2.35 -1.41
C ARG A 83 14.22 3.52 -2.06
N ARG A 84 14.97 3.25 -3.12
CA ARG A 84 15.68 4.30 -3.84
C ARG A 84 14.71 5.33 -4.43
N ASP A 85 13.61 4.85 -5.00
CA ASP A 85 12.60 5.73 -5.58
C ASP A 85 11.98 6.64 -4.50
N TYR A 86 11.64 6.06 -3.35
CA TYR A 86 11.09 6.82 -2.23
C TYR A 86 12.07 7.88 -1.73
N GLU A 87 13.34 7.52 -1.58
CA GLU A 87 14.37 8.43 -1.07
C GLU A 87 14.64 9.57 -2.04
N LYS A 88 14.47 9.35 -3.33
CA LYS A 88 14.61 10.41 -4.35
C LYS A 88 13.42 11.35 -4.40
N GLY A 89 12.27 10.93 -3.93
CA GLY A 89 11.05 11.72 -3.96
C GLY A 89 10.43 11.83 -5.35
N ILE A 90 10.65 10.84 -6.19
CA ILE A 90 10.14 10.85 -7.56
C ILE A 90 8.74 10.29 -7.62
#